data_c4fcaabaee24bb5ec6bbe6f95ee0398c
#
_entry.id   c4fcaabaee24bb5ec6bbe6f95ee0398c
#
_cell.length_a   1.000
_cell.length_b   1.000
_cell.length_c   1.000
_cell.angle_alpha   90.00
_cell.angle_beta   90.00
_cell.angle_gamma   90.00
#
_symmetry.space_group_name_H-M   'P 1'
#
loop_
_entity.id
_entity.type
_entity.pdbx_description
1 polymer ?
#
loop_
_entity_poly.entity_id
_entity_poly.type
_entity_poly.pdbx_seq_one_letter_code
_entity_poly.pdbx_strand_id
1 'polypeptide(L)'
;MILPVGIPTAMGIYALIQKDQALLKDAVFIGTSVIEAVGITYGLKHAFNRQRPYDKHPDKIHLVGKAESSPSFPSGHTTAAFALATSLSITYPKWYVIAPSALWACGVGFARMNQGVHYPSDVLTGAAIGVGCAFVNVYVNKWLNKVLFE
;
A
#
# COMPACT_ATOMS: atom_id res chain seq x y z
N MET A 1 -5.07 -1.51 8.37
CA MET A 1 -4.98 -0.78 7.07
C MET A 1 -5.66 0.60 7.09
N ILE A 2 -5.57 1.34 8.18
CA ILE A 2 -6.29 2.63 8.29
C ILE A 2 -5.58 3.74 7.49
N LEU A 3 -4.26 3.89 7.63
CA LEU A 3 -3.53 5.00 7.00
C LEU A 3 -3.55 5.00 5.45
N PRO A 4 -3.34 3.87 4.75
CA PRO A 4 -3.36 3.88 3.29
C PRO A 4 -4.68 4.32 2.65
N VAL A 5 -5.78 4.14 3.35
CA VAL A 5 -7.09 4.61 2.92
C VAL A 5 -7.44 5.96 3.56
N GLY A 6 -7.13 6.12 4.84
CA GLY A 6 -7.49 7.31 5.61
C GLY A 6 -6.81 8.59 5.14
N ILE A 7 -5.52 8.54 4.80
CA ILE A 7 -4.79 9.74 4.36
C ILE A 7 -5.36 10.32 3.06
N PRO A 8 -5.44 9.57 1.95
CA PRO A 8 -6.00 10.13 0.71
C PRO A 8 -7.47 10.53 0.85
N THR A 9 -8.26 9.80 1.65
CA THR A 9 -9.65 10.16 1.91
C THR A 9 -9.77 11.49 2.67
N ALA A 10 -8.99 11.68 3.74
CA ALA A 10 -8.98 12.92 4.50
C ALA A 10 -8.49 14.11 3.66
N MET A 11 -7.44 13.90 2.86
CA MET A 11 -6.95 14.91 1.90
C MET A 11 -8.03 15.29 0.89
N GLY A 12 -8.74 14.31 0.32
CA GLY A 12 -9.81 14.56 -0.64
C GLY A 12 -10.99 15.32 -0.05
N ILE A 13 -11.45 14.94 1.15
CA ILE A 13 -12.53 15.65 1.86
C ILE A 13 -12.12 17.09 2.15
N TYR A 14 -10.91 17.30 2.67
CA TYR A 14 -10.41 18.65 2.98
C TYR A 14 -10.28 19.50 1.71
N ALA A 15 -9.77 18.92 0.61
CA ALA A 15 -9.65 19.58 -0.69
C ALA A 15 -11.02 20.04 -1.22
N LEU A 16 -12.06 19.23 -1.09
CA LEU A 16 -13.42 19.56 -1.50
C LEU A 16 -14.01 20.71 -0.67
N ILE A 17 -13.77 20.70 0.65
CA ILE A 17 -14.24 21.78 1.55
C ILE A 17 -13.56 23.11 1.19
N GLN A 18 -12.25 23.08 0.94
CA GLN A 18 -11.46 24.27 0.61
C GLN A 18 -11.53 24.67 -0.88
N LYS A 19 -12.19 23.84 -1.71
CA LYS A 19 -12.21 24.00 -3.18
C LYS A 19 -10.80 24.03 -3.80
N ASP A 20 -9.87 23.28 -3.19
CA ASP A 20 -8.47 23.17 -3.62
C ASP A 20 -8.32 22.03 -4.64
N GLN A 21 -8.30 22.41 -5.92
CA GLN A 21 -8.16 21.47 -7.04
C GLN A 21 -6.78 20.79 -7.07
N ALA A 22 -5.73 21.43 -6.60
CA ALA A 22 -4.39 20.85 -6.59
C ALA A 22 -4.34 19.72 -5.55
N LEU A 23 -4.79 20.00 -4.33
CA LEU A 23 -4.85 18.99 -3.27
C LEU A 23 -5.81 17.82 -3.61
N LEU A 24 -6.90 18.09 -4.34
CA LEU A 24 -7.81 17.03 -4.80
C LEU A 24 -7.12 16.10 -5.80
N LYS A 25 -6.35 16.65 -6.75
CA LYS A 25 -5.55 15.86 -7.69
C LYS A 25 -4.51 14.99 -6.97
N ASP A 26 -3.84 15.54 -5.96
CA ASP A 26 -2.89 14.81 -5.13
C ASP A 26 -3.57 13.65 -4.37
N ALA A 27 -4.73 13.90 -3.77
CA ALA A 27 -5.51 12.88 -3.07
C ALA A 27 -5.96 11.75 -4.00
N VAL A 28 -6.40 12.08 -5.22
CA VAL A 28 -6.77 11.11 -6.26
C VAL A 28 -5.56 10.27 -6.67
N PHE A 29 -4.41 10.90 -6.93
CA PHE A 29 -3.17 10.19 -7.27
C PHE A 29 -2.75 9.19 -6.19
N ILE A 30 -2.72 9.63 -4.93
CA ILE A 30 -2.34 8.78 -3.80
C ILE A 30 -3.34 7.64 -3.63
N GLY A 31 -4.64 7.95 -3.66
CA GLY A 31 -5.71 6.96 -3.49
C GLY A 31 -5.72 5.89 -4.58
N THR A 32 -5.60 6.29 -5.85
CA THR A 32 -5.57 5.36 -6.98
C THR A 32 -4.32 4.48 -6.96
N SER A 33 -3.15 5.01 -6.56
CA SER A 33 -1.93 4.19 -6.38
C SER A 33 -2.14 3.04 -5.38
N VAL A 34 -2.82 3.32 -4.26
CA VAL A 34 -3.12 2.31 -3.24
C VAL A 34 -4.14 1.30 -3.77
N ILE A 35 -5.20 1.76 -4.45
CA ILE A 35 -6.25 0.88 -5.02
C ILE A 35 -5.65 -0.08 -6.05
N GLU A 36 -4.84 0.42 -6.98
CA GLU A 36 -4.16 -0.39 -8.00
C GLU A 36 -3.28 -1.46 -7.35
N ALA A 37 -2.44 -1.08 -6.38
CA ALA A 37 -1.54 -1.97 -5.69
C ALA A 37 -2.28 -3.07 -4.92
N VAL A 38 -3.36 -2.72 -4.22
CA VAL A 38 -4.21 -3.67 -3.50
C VAL A 38 -4.95 -4.60 -4.46
N GLY A 39 -5.45 -4.09 -5.59
CA GLY A 39 -6.12 -4.88 -6.62
C GLY A 39 -5.21 -5.94 -7.24
N ILE A 40 -3.99 -5.57 -7.61
CA ILE A 40 -2.97 -6.50 -8.12
C ILE A 40 -2.63 -7.56 -7.05
N THR A 41 -2.43 -7.13 -5.81
CA THR A 41 -2.16 -8.04 -4.68
C THR A 41 -3.28 -9.05 -4.50
N TYR A 42 -4.55 -8.62 -4.59
CA TYR A 42 -5.70 -9.51 -4.46
C TYR A 42 -5.73 -10.57 -5.57
N GLY A 43 -5.49 -10.17 -6.81
CA GLY A 43 -5.38 -11.10 -7.93
C GLY A 43 -4.27 -12.14 -7.74
N LEU A 44 -3.07 -11.69 -7.34
CA LEU A 44 -1.93 -12.57 -7.09
C LEU A 44 -2.16 -13.52 -5.91
N LYS A 45 -2.85 -13.09 -4.85
CA LYS A 45 -3.22 -13.97 -3.72
C LYS A 45 -4.00 -15.20 -4.18
N HIS A 46 -4.98 -15.00 -5.06
CA HIS A 46 -5.80 -16.09 -5.59
C HIS A 46 -5.04 -16.97 -6.58
N ALA A 47 -4.12 -16.39 -7.37
CA ALA A 47 -3.30 -17.13 -8.32
C ALA A 47 -2.27 -18.05 -7.64
N PHE A 48 -1.60 -17.57 -6.59
CA PHE A 48 -0.54 -18.33 -5.91
C PHE A 48 -1.03 -19.19 -4.74
N ASN A 49 -2.10 -18.82 -4.08
CA ASN A 49 -2.74 -19.51 -2.96
C ASN A 49 -1.75 -20.08 -1.90
N ARG A 50 -0.75 -19.26 -1.53
CA ARG A 50 0.34 -19.68 -0.64
C ARG A 50 -0.13 -19.81 0.81
N GLN A 51 0.19 -20.94 1.46
CA GLN A 51 -0.04 -21.14 2.89
C GLN A 51 0.79 -20.17 3.75
N ARG A 52 0.20 -19.70 4.87
CA ARG A 52 0.88 -18.79 5.79
C ARG A 52 1.96 -19.50 6.63
N PRO A 53 2.99 -18.75 7.09
CA PRO A 53 4.06 -19.35 7.89
C PRO A 53 3.56 -20.09 9.14
N TYR A 54 2.65 -19.49 9.91
CA TYR A 54 2.11 -20.08 11.13
C TYR A 54 1.26 -21.33 10.88
N ASP A 55 0.59 -21.45 9.72
CA ASP A 55 -0.18 -22.63 9.33
C ASP A 55 0.72 -23.76 8.83
N LYS A 56 1.78 -23.40 8.10
CA LYS A 56 2.70 -24.39 7.49
C LYS A 56 3.71 -24.94 8.48
N HIS A 57 4.11 -24.14 9.47
CA HIS A 57 5.15 -24.47 10.45
C HIS A 57 4.69 -24.16 11.89
N PRO A 58 3.60 -24.77 12.39
CA PRO A 58 3.01 -24.43 13.71
C PRO A 58 3.97 -24.69 14.87
N ASP A 59 4.91 -25.64 14.71
CA ASP A 59 5.90 -26.01 15.75
C ASP A 59 7.04 -24.96 15.86
N LYS A 60 7.22 -24.10 14.84
CA LYS A 60 8.35 -23.15 14.75
C LYS A 60 7.92 -21.70 14.73
N ILE A 61 6.72 -21.42 14.23
CA ILE A 61 6.23 -20.07 14.00
C ILE A 61 4.89 -19.91 14.68
N HIS A 62 4.87 -19.09 15.73
CA HIS A 62 3.65 -18.78 16.47
C HIS A 62 2.95 -17.55 15.91
N LEU A 63 1.64 -17.67 15.75
CA LEU A 63 0.80 -16.54 15.37
C LEU A 63 0.71 -15.54 16.51
N VAL A 64 1.06 -14.27 16.22
CA VAL A 64 0.84 -13.15 17.14
C VAL A 64 -0.31 -12.30 16.61
N GLY A 65 -1.44 -12.34 17.27
CA GLY A 65 -2.65 -11.60 16.89
C GLY A 65 -3.73 -12.47 16.26
N LYS A 66 -4.45 -11.92 15.28
CA LYS A 66 -5.55 -12.62 14.62
C LYS A 66 -5.08 -13.43 13.42
N ALA A 67 -5.62 -14.66 13.30
CA ALA A 67 -5.47 -15.45 12.09
C ALA A 67 -6.13 -14.75 10.90
N GLU A 68 -5.50 -14.86 9.74
CA GLU A 68 -6.02 -14.30 8.49
C GLU A 68 -6.44 -15.45 7.56
N SER A 69 -7.64 -15.36 6.99
CA SER A 69 -8.20 -16.38 6.10
C SER A 69 -7.68 -16.33 4.66
N SER A 70 -7.08 -15.21 4.25
CA SER A 70 -6.57 -15.05 2.88
C SER A 70 -5.17 -15.65 2.70
N PRO A 71 -4.76 -16.03 1.47
CA PRO A 71 -3.41 -16.53 1.19
C PRO A 71 -2.29 -15.58 1.61
N SER A 72 -1.08 -16.16 1.85
CA SER A 72 0.07 -15.41 2.36
C SER A 72 0.67 -14.45 1.33
N PHE A 73 0.82 -14.89 0.09
CA PHE A 73 1.57 -14.17 -0.95
C PHE A 73 0.66 -13.39 -1.90
N PRO A 74 1.02 -12.14 -2.21
CA PRO A 74 1.95 -11.27 -1.51
C PRO A 74 1.33 -10.58 -0.29
N SER A 75 2.13 -9.83 0.50
CA SER A 75 1.64 -9.13 1.70
C SER A 75 0.85 -7.89 1.37
N GLY A 76 -0.49 -7.94 1.51
CA GLY A 76 -1.37 -6.81 1.20
C GLY A 76 -1.16 -5.58 2.08
N HIS A 77 -0.84 -5.75 3.37
CA HIS A 77 -0.52 -4.63 4.25
C HIS A 77 0.76 -3.92 3.84
N THR A 78 1.79 -4.69 3.47
CA THR A 78 3.05 -4.14 2.97
C THR A 78 2.86 -3.44 1.63
N THR A 79 2.11 -4.05 0.71
CA THR A 79 1.81 -3.45 -0.60
C THR A 79 1.13 -2.09 -0.44
N ALA A 80 0.08 -2.00 0.37
CA ALA A 80 -0.64 -0.75 0.61
C ALA A 80 0.25 0.30 1.31
N ALA A 81 1.09 -0.13 2.25
CA ALA A 81 2.00 0.78 2.95
C ALA A 81 3.05 1.37 2.02
N PHE A 82 3.68 0.55 1.17
CA PHE A 82 4.66 1.04 0.20
C PHE A 82 4.05 1.85 -0.93
N ALA A 83 2.83 1.52 -1.38
CA ALA A 83 2.10 2.34 -2.35
C ALA A 83 1.82 3.74 -1.79
N LEU A 84 1.33 3.84 -0.55
CA LEU A 84 1.11 5.12 0.13
C LEU A 84 2.43 5.89 0.31
N ALA A 85 3.46 5.25 0.87
CA ALA A 85 4.74 5.91 1.13
C ALA A 85 5.39 6.45 -0.14
N THR A 86 5.36 5.66 -1.23
CA THR A 86 5.94 6.05 -2.51
C THR A 86 5.14 7.16 -3.18
N SER A 87 3.80 7.06 -3.21
CA SER A 87 2.95 8.09 -3.81
C SER A 87 3.05 9.43 -3.05
N LEU A 88 3.11 9.40 -1.71
CA LEU A 88 3.40 10.59 -0.90
C LEU A 88 4.77 11.20 -1.23
N SER A 89 5.78 10.35 -1.40
CA SER A 89 7.15 10.80 -1.72
C SER A 89 7.26 11.40 -3.12
N ILE A 90 6.48 10.91 -4.08
CA ILE A 90 6.38 11.47 -5.43
C ILE A 90 5.67 12.83 -5.39
N THR A 91 4.54 12.92 -4.66
CA THR A 91 3.72 14.14 -4.55
C THR A 91 4.45 15.24 -3.77
N TYR A 92 5.07 14.86 -2.65
CA TYR A 92 5.76 15.77 -1.74
C TYR A 92 7.22 15.37 -1.57
N PRO A 93 8.12 15.70 -2.53
CA PRO A 93 9.52 15.25 -2.55
C PRO A 93 10.39 16.00 -1.53
N LYS A 94 10.01 15.94 -0.26
CA LYS A 94 10.72 16.53 0.87
C LYS A 94 11.23 15.43 1.79
N TRP A 95 12.47 15.54 2.27
CA TRP A 95 13.10 14.53 3.10
C TRP A 95 12.25 14.19 4.35
N TYR A 96 11.59 15.19 4.95
CA TYR A 96 10.72 15.02 6.13
C TYR A 96 9.35 14.36 5.79
N VAL A 97 9.04 14.11 4.53
CA VAL A 97 7.93 13.27 4.07
C VAL A 97 8.45 11.88 3.68
N ILE A 98 9.54 11.84 2.89
CA ILE A 98 10.11 10.61 2.36
C ILE A 98 10.59 9.70 3.49
N ALA A 99 11.43 10.21 4.40
CA ALA A 99 12.04 9.38 5.42
C ALA A 99 11.02 8.79 6.41
N PRO A 100 10.08 9.56 7.00
CA PRO A 100 9.08 8.99 7.91
C PRO A 100 8.13 8.01 7.22
N SER A 101 7.68 8.29 6.00
CA SER A 101 6.78 7.39 5.28
C SER A 101 7.46 6.07 4.88
N ALA A 102 8.72 6.13 4.44
CA ALA A 102 9.51 4.94 4.14
C ALA A 102 9.77 4.09 5.40
N LEU A 103 10.17 4.72 6.52
CA LEU A 103 10.37 4.04 7.79
C LEU A 103 9.09 3.36 8.29
N TRP A 104 7.95 4.06 8.19
CA TRP A 104 6.66 3.48 8.54
C TRP A 104 6.32 2.27 7.66
N ALA A 105 6.50 2.36 6.34
CA ALA A 105 6.21 1.25 5.43
C ALA A 105 7.11 0.04 5.70
N CYS A 106 8.40 0.25 5.96
CA CYS A 106 9.33 -0.80 6.40
C CYS A 106 8.89 -1.42 7.73
N GLY A 107 8.47 -0.60 8.70
CA GLY A 107 7.93 -1.04 9.98
C GLY A 107 6.68 -1.92 9.83
N VAL A 108 5.78 -1.57 8.91
CA VAL A 108 4.62 -2.43 8.58
C VAL A 108 5.09 -3.77 8.05
N GLY A 109 6.01 -3.81 7.08
CA GLY A 109 6.55 -5.06 6.55
C GLY A 109 7.21 -5.94 7.61
N PHE A 110 8.04 -5.33 8.46
CA PHE A 110 8.68 -6.01 9.59
C PHE A 110 7.65 -6.59 10.58
N ALA A 111 6.65 -5.80 10.95
CA ALA A 111 5.60 -6.24 11.86
C ALA A 111 4.83 -7.45 11.30
N ARG A 112 4.57 -7.51 10.00
CA ARG A 112 3.88 -8.64 9.36
C ARG A 112 4.71 -9.94 9.41
N MET A 113 6.03 -9.84 9.28
CA MET A 113 6.93 -10.99 9.47
C MET A 113 6.97 -11.41 10.93
N ASN A 114 7.12 -10.48 11.86
CA ASN A 114 7.18 -10.74 13.29
C ASN A 114 5.89 -11.37 13.85
N GLN A 115 4.73 -11.05 13.25
CA GLN A 115 3.45 -11.67 13.58
C GLN A 115 3.32 -13.12 13.07
N GLY A 116 4.28 -13.63 12.30
CA GLY A 116 4.25 -14.98 11.73
C GLY A 116 3.27 -15.15 10.57
N VAL A 117 2.67 -14.06 10.05
CA VAL A 117 1.61 -14.11 9.02
C VAL A 117 2.14 -14.05 7.59
N HIS A 118 3.36 -13.56 7.39
CA HIS A 118 4.00 -13.42 6.07
C HIS A 118 5.46 -13.83 6.07
N TYR A 119 5.89 -14.45 4.97
CA TYR A 119 7.31 -14.72 4.71
C TYR A 119 8.04 -13.44 4.28
N PRO A 120 9.37 -13.36 4.45
CA PRO A 120 10.15 -12.24 3.90
C PRO A 120 9.91 -11.99 2.41
N SER A 121 9.76 -13.06 1.61
CA SER A 121 9.44 -12.95 0.18
C SER A 121 8.07 -12.32 -0.08
N ASP A 122 7.05 -12.56 0.77
CA ASP A 122 5.72 -11.94 0.63
C ASP A 122 5.81 -10.43 0.87
N VAL A 123 6.64 -10.03 1.83
CA VAL A 123 6.89 -8.63 2.20
C VAL A 123 7.67 -7.91 1.11
N LEU A 124 8.76 -8.50 0.62
CA LEU A 124 9.57 -7.91 -0.46
C LEU A 124 8.77 -7.75 -1.75
N THR A 125 8.00 -8.79 -2.14
CA THR A 125 7.14 -8.71 -3.31
C THR A 125 6.04 -7.67 -3.12
N GLY A 126 5.42 -7.61 -1.93
CA GLY A 126 4.44 -6.58 -1.61
C GLY A 126 5.01 -5.17 -1.70
N ALA A 127 6.23 -4.95 -1.19
CA ALA A 127 6.93 -3.67 -1.31
C ALA A 127 7.19 -3.30 -2.78
N ALA A 128 7.69 -4.25 -3.58
CA ALA A 128 7.96 -4.03 -5.01
C ALA A 128 6.68 -3.67 -5.79
N ILE A 129 5.57 -4.36 -5.52
CA ILE A 129 4.26 -4.06 -6.13
C ILE A 129 3.81 -2.65 -5.73
N GLY A 130 3.86 -2.30 -4.43
CA GLY A 130 3.44 -1.00 -3.94
C GLY A 130 4.22 0.15 -4.57
N VAL A 131 5.56 0.02 -4.61
CA VAL A 131 6.44 0.99 -5.27
C VAL A 131 6.14 1.07 -6.77
N GLY A 132 6.08 -0.08 -7.46
CA GLY A 132 5.84 -0.15 -8.90
C GLY A 132 4.51 0.49 -9.31
N CYS A 133 3.42 0.20 -8.58
CA CYS A 133 2.11 0.81 -8.84
C CYS A 133 2.14 2.32 -8.69
N ALA A 134 2.80 2.87 -7.66
CA ALA A 134 2.89 4.32 -7.49
C ALA A 134 3.61 4.99 -8.68
N PHE A 135 4.67 4.39 -9.21
CA PHE A 135 5.35 4.91 -10.42
C PHE A 135 4.50 4.76 -11.68
N VAL A 136 3.86 3.61 -11.88
CA VAL A 136 2.96 3.39 -13.03
C VAL A 136 1.78 4.37 -12.99
N ASN A 137 1.22 4.60 -11.81
CA ASN A 137 0.11 5.53 -11.63
C ASN A 137 0.44 6.99 -11.97
N VAL A 138 1.71 7.39 -12.03
CA VAL A 138 2.08 8.71 -12.58
C VAL A 138 1.54 8.89 -14.00
N TYR A 139 1.60 7.83 -14.82
CA TYR A 139 1.09 7.87 -16.19
C TYR A 139 -0.44 7.74 -16.24
N VAL A 140 -1.01 6.84 -15.45
CA VAL A 140 -2.47 6.65 -15.33
C VAL A 140 -3.13 7.95 -14.85
N ASN A 141 -2.55 8.60 -13.86
CA ASN A 141 -3.09 9.83 -13.28
C ASN A 141 -3.04 11.02 -14.26
N LYS A 142 -2.04 11.08 -15.15
CA LYS A 142 -2.04 12.08 -16.24
C LYS A 142 -3.27 11.95 -17.13
N TRP A 143 -3.65 10.72 -17.45
CA TRP A 143 -4.86 10.43 -18.23
C TRP A 143 -6.12 10.76 -17.44
N LEU A 144 -6.22 10.33 -16.18
CA LEU A 144 -7.36 10.61 -15.29
C LEU A 144 -7.57 12.12 -15.10
N ASN A 145 -6.52 12.88 -14.89
CA ASN A 145 -6.60 14.32 -14.72
C ASN A 145 -7.19 15.01 -15.96
N LYS A 146 -6.82 14.53 -17.15
CA LYS A 146 -7.40 15.05 -18.41
C LYS A 146 -8.90 14.75 -18.52
N VAL A 147 -9.35 13.61 -18.02
CA VAL A 147 -10.78 13.20 -18.09
C VAL A 147 -11.62 13.86 -17.00
N LEU A 148 -11.07 14.04 -15.80
CA LEU A 148 -11.83 14.49 -14.62
C LEU A 148 -11.79 16.02 -14.40
N PHE A 149 -10.74 16.70 -14.87
CA PHE A 149 -10.48 18.11 -14.52
C PHE A 149 -10.30 19.04 -15.73
N GLU A 150 -10.29 18.53 -16.96
CA GLU A 150 -10.30 19.27 -18.24
C GLU A 150 -11.58 18.97 -19.03
#